data_1063e1aa104887ba7f7b55bb4a1ef954
#
_entry.id   1063e1aa104887ba7f7b55bb4a1ef954
#
_cell.length_a   1.000
_cell.length_b   1.000
_cell.length_c   1.000
_cell.angle_alpha   90.00
_cell.angle_beta   90.00
_cell.angle_gamma   90.00
#
_symmetry.space_group_name_H-M   'P 1'
#
loop_
_entity.id
_entity.type
_entity.pdbx_description
1 polymer ?
#
loop_
_entity_poly.entity_id
_entity_poly.type
_entity_poly.pdbx_seq_one_letter_code
_entity_poly.pdbx_strand_id
1 'polypeptide(L)'
;QGIGQALTENAEYDETGQLITASYMDYTMPRADNFPEFNLGFTCTKATTNPLGVKGCGEAGAIAAPPTVMNAVINALGGQEIQMPATAEKVWKACKNLKKSKNKVA
;
A
#
# COMPACT_ATOMS: atom_id res chain seq x y z
N GLN A 1 8.67 -0.68 1.89
CA GLN A 1 8.29 0.71 2.13
C GLN A 1 6.96 1.05 1.46
N GLY A 2 6.83 0.81 0.17
CA GLY A 2 5.59 1.11 -0.57
C GLY A 2 4.39 0.29 -0.10
N ILE A 3 4.57 -0.95 0.33
CA ILE A 3 3.51 -1.76 0.92
C ILE A 3 3.01 -1.12 2.23
N GLY A 4 3.93 -0.59 3.05
CA GLY A 4 3.56 0.14 4.27
C GLY A 4 2.65 1.33 3.99
N GLN A 5 3.00 2.15 3.02
CA GLN A 5 2.17 3.28 2.58
C GLN A 5 0.78 2.83 2.10
N ALA A 6 0.71 1.68 1.43
CA ALA A 6 -0.56 1.17 0.93
C ALA A 6 -1.49 0.63 2.03
N LEU A 7 -0.94 0.01 3.09
CA LEU A 7 -1.73 -0.80 4.02
C LEU A 7 -1.77 -0.31 5.47
N THR A 8 -0.70 0.32 5.96
CA THR A 8 -0.55 0.51 7.41
C THR A 8 -0.21 1.94 7.84
N GLU A 9 0.57 2.67 7.04
CA GLU A 9 1.07 3.99 7.42
C GLU A 9 -0.02 5.04 7.27
N ASN A 10 -0.63 5.43 8.38
CA ASN A 10 -1.72 6.41 8.43
C ASN A 10 -1.29 7.62 9.27
N ALA A 11 -1.25 8.79 8.66
CA ALA A 11 -1.00 10.05 9.35
C ALA A 11 -2.35 10.66 9.75
N GLU A 12 -2.59 10.76 11.04
CA GLU A 12 -3.82 11.33 11.61
C GLU A 12 -3.53 12.63 12.33
N TYR A 13 -4.39 13.61 12.12
CA TYR A 13 -4.32 14.93 12.72
C TYR A 13 -5.59 15.19 13.53
N ASP A 14 -5.45 15.91 14.64
CA ASP A 14 -6.60 16.40 15.39
C ASP A 14 -7.26 17.62 14.72
N GLU A 15 -8.33 18.12 15.34
CA GLU A 15 -9.09 19.28 14.84
C GLU A 15 -8.27 20.57 14.78
N THR A 16 -7.16 20.65 15.50
CA THR A 16 -6.24 21.80 15.51
C THR A 16 -5.12 21.67 14.48
N GLY A 17 -5.01 20.53 13.80
CA GLY A 17 -3.95 20.22 12.84
C GLY A 17 -2.69 19.63 13.48
N GLN A 18 -2.75 19.24 14.75
CA GLN A 18 -1.65 18.55 15.43
C GLN A 18 -1.60 17.10 14.99
N LEU A 19 -0.42 16.64 14.57
CA LEU A 19 -0.20 15.23 14.22
C LEU A 19 -0.35 14.32 15.45
N ILE A 20 -1.34 13.44 15.46
CA ILE A 20 -1.59 12.48 16.53
C ILE A 20 -0.64 11.30 16.42
N THR A 21 -0.46 10.76 15.21
CA THR A 21 0.42 9.62 14.94
C THR A 21 1.89 10.03 14.81
N ALA A 22 2.40 10.74 15.82
CA ALA A 22 3.72 11.37 15.79
C ALA A 22 4.88 10.47 16.27
N SER A 23 4.60 9.27 16.75
CA SER A 23 5.61 8.32 17.24
C SER A 23 5.52 6.99 16.50
N TYR A 24 6.59 6.17 16.55
CA TYR A 24 6.58 4.81 15.99
C TYR A 24 5.67 3.82 16.77
N MET A 25 5.07 4.23 17.86
CA MET A 25 4.02 3.46 18.54
C MET A 25 2.66 3.65 17.84
N ASP A 26 2.45 4.83 17.27
CA ASP A 26 1.17 5.22 16.67
C ASP A 26 1.21 5.13 15.15
N TYR A 27 2.34 5.52 14.54
CA TYR A 27 2.58 5.43 13.10
C TYR A 27 3.14 4.03 12.76
N THR A 28 2.30 3.19 12.18
CA THR A 28 2.61 1.78 11.96
C THR A 28 3.46 1.56 10.71
N MET A 29 4.77 1.45 10.88
CA MET A 29 5.66 0.99 9.81
C MET A 29 5.70 -0.54 9.78
N PRO A 30 5.69 -1.17 8.58
CA PRO A 30 5.81 -2.62 8.47
C PRO A 30 7.14 -3.13 9.01
N ARG A 31 7.10 -4.30 9.63
CA ARG A 31 8.27 -5.04 10.12
C ARG A 31 8.50 -6.27 9.26
N ALA A 32 9.68 -6.88 9.37
CA ALA A 32 10.06 -8.03 8.57
C ALA A 32 9.08 -9.21 8.69
N ASP A 33 8.51 -9.41 9.87
CA ASP A 33 7.52 -10.46 10.16
C ASP A 33 6.12 -10.20 9.55
N ASN A 34 5.88 -8.99 9.04
CA ASN A 34 4.63 -8.67 8.36
C ASN A 34 4.62 -9.09 6.89
N PHE A 35 5.73 -9.56 6.35
CA PHE A 35 5.88 -9.89 4.95
C PHE A 35 6.10 -11.38 4.71
N PRO A 36 5.58 -11.93 3.60
CA PRO A 36 5.97 -13.23 3.12
C PRO A 36 7.38 -13.19 2.52
N GLU A 37 7.93 -14.33 2.16
CA GLU A 37 9.12 -14.41 1.32
C GLU A 37 8.85 -13.77 -0.05
N PHE A 38 9.81 -12.98 -0.53
CA PHE A 38 9.74 -12.36 -1.84
C PHE A 38 10.49 -13.19 -2.88
N ASN A 39 9.84 -13.50 -3.98
CA ASN A 39 10.52 -13.98 -5.18
C ASN A 39 11.15 -12.78 -5.90
N LEU A 40 12.48 -12.75 -5.92
CA LEU A 40 13.25 -11.65 -6.51
C LEU A 40 13.70 -11.98 -7.92
N GLY A 41 13.61 -10.99 -8.81
CA GLY A 41 14.09 -11.08 -10.18
C GLY A 41 14.64 -9.74 -10.66
N PHE A 42 15.47 -9.78 -11.69
CA PHE A 42 16.09 -8.59 -12.28
C PHE A 42 15.94 -8.59 -13.78
N THR A 43 15.58 -7.45 -14.34
CA THR A 43 15.70 -7.16 -15.77
C THR A 43 16.59 -5.94 -15.93
N CYS A 44 17.70 -6.10 -16.66
CA CYS A 44 18.68 -5.04 -16.85
C CYS A 44 18.42 -4.29 -18.17
N THR A 45 17.97 -3.04 -18.08
CA THR A 45 17.91 -2.11 -19.20
C THR A 45 18.85 -0.96 -18.93
N LYS A 46 19.93 -0.89 -19.69
CA LYS A 46 20.97 0.15 -19.51
C LYS A 46 20.43 1.53 -19.92
N ALA A 47 20.82 2.57 -19.17
CA ALA A 47 20.61 3.95 -19.58
C ALA A 47 21.54 4.30 -20.77
N THR A 48 21.05 5.08 -21.71
CA THR A 48 21.83 5.53 -22.87
C THR A 48 22.54 6.86 -22.61
N THR A 49 22.27 7.50 -21.48
CA THR A 49 22.75 8.85 -21.13
C THR A 49 24.10 8.89 -20.44
N ASN A 50 24.66 7.72 -20.08
CA ASN A 50 25.98 7.64 -19.45
C ASN A 50 26.72 6.34 -19.85
N PRO A 51 28.07 6.35 -19.84
CA PRO A 51 28.87 5.21 -20.31
C PRO A 51 28.69 3.92 -19.53
N LEU A 52 28.36 4.01 -18.24
CA LEU A 52 28.15 2.84 -17.37
C LEU A 52 26.74 2.28 -17.51
N GLY A 53 25.81 3.02 -18.10
CA GLY A 53 24.41 2.62 -18.21
C GLY A 53 23.67 2.59 -16.88
N VAL A 54 24.16 3.30 -15.86
CA VAL A 54 23.57 3.32 -14.51
C VAL A 54 22.31 4.16 -14.45
N LYS A 55 21.43 3.79 -13.54
CA LYS A 55 20.15 4.48 -13.24
C LYS A 55 20.05 4.74 -11.75
N GLY A 56 19.34 5.80 -11.37
CA GLY A 56 18.92 6.00 -10.00
C GLY A 56 17.90 4.95 -9.57
N CYS A 57 17.93 4.54 -8.30
CA CYS A 57 16.99 3.56 -7.76
C CYS A 57 16.42 3.95 -6.38
N GLY A 58 16.66 5.19 -5.91
CA GLY A 58 16.26 5.62 -4.57
C GLY A 58 14.76 5.49 -4.30
N GLU A 59 13.91 5.78 -5.27
CA GLU A 59 12.45 5.70 -5.12
C GLU A 59 11.82 4.45 -5.74
N ALA A 60 12.62 3.57 -6.35
CA ALA A 60 12.12 2.41 -7.11
C ALA A 60 11.14 1.53 -6.32
N GLY A 61 11.39 1.32 -5.03
CA GLY A 61 10.51 0.54 -4.16
C GLY A 61 9.19 1.22 -3.81
N ALA A 62 9.10 2.53 -3.94
CA ALA A 62 7.91 3.30 -3.59
C ALA A 62 7.05 3.72 -4.80
N ILE A 63 7.52 3.52 -6.03
CA ILE A 63 6.78 3.92 -7.24
C ILE A 63 5.68 2.91 -7.56
N ALA A 64 6.03 1.65 -7.74
CA ALA A 64 5.10 0.62 -8.20
C ALA A 64 4.42 -0.16 -7.06
N ALA A 65 5.03 -0.25 -5.88
CA ALA A 65 4.51 -1.07 -4.79
C ALA A 65 3.13 -0.60 -4.28
N PRO A 66 2.88 0.69 -3.99
CA PRO A 66 1.56 1.13 -3.56
C PRO A 66 0.44 0.81 -4.58
N PRO A 67 0.54 1.21 -5.85
CA PRO A 67 -0.52 0.90 -6.81
C PRO A 67 -0.69 -0.60 -7.06
N THR A 68 0.39 -1.39 -7.04
CA THR A 68 0.31 -2.85 -7.20
C THR A 68 -0.50 -3.48 -6.06
N VAL A 69 -0.20 -3.11 -4.83
CA VAL A 69 -0.91 -3.62 -3.65
C VAL A 69 -2.37 -3.16 -3.66
N MET A 70 -2.62 -1.90 -3.95
CA MET A 70 -3.99 -1.37 -4.01
C MET A 70 -4.82 -2.03 -5.10
N ASN A 71 -4.25 -2.27 -6.29
CA ASN A 71 -4.92 -3.00 -7.36
C ASN A 71 -5.27 -4.44 -6.93
N ALA A 72 -4.38 -5.11 -6.22
CA ALA A 72 -4.66 -6.45 -5.69
C ALA A 72 -5.79 -6.43 -4.65
N VAL A 73 -5.79 -5.46 -3.73
CA VAL A 73 -6.85 -5.29 -2.73
C VAL A 73 -8.20 -4.99 -3.39
N ILE A 74 -8.23 -4.05 -4.34
CA ILE A 74 -9.45 -3.69 -5.08
C ILE A 74 -9.98 -4.89 -5.87
N ASN A 75 -9.09 -5.65 -6.52
CA ASN A 75 -9.48 -6.87 -7.24
C ASN A 75 -10.08 -7.91 -6.28
N ALA A 76 -9.47 -8.13 -5.13
CA ALA A 76 -9.99 -9.04 -4.09
C ALA A 76 -11.35 -8.58 -3.52
N LEU A 77 -11.60 -7.28 -3.51
CA LEU A 77 -12.89 -6.66 -3.12
C LEU A 77 -13.90 -6.61 -4.27
N GLY A 78 -13.67 -7.35 -5.36
CA GLY A 78 -14.61 -7.40 -6.48
C GLY A 78 -14.76 -6.07 -7.24
N GLY A 79 -13.72 -5.26 -7.26
CA GLY A 79 -13.68 -3.95 -7.92
C GLY A 79 -14.13 -2.77 -7.04
N GLN A 80 -14.44 -3.01 -5.77
CA GLN A 80 -14.80 -1.93 -4.86
C GLN A 80 -13.56 -1.08 -4.54
N GLU A 81 -13.63 0.20 -4.84
CA GLU A 81 -12.57 1.16 -4.53
C GLU A 81 -12.41 1.38 -3.02
N ILE A 82 -11.18 1.53 -2.60
CA ILE A 82 -10.78 1.83 -1.23
C ILE A 82 -9.56 2.77 -1.25
N GLN A 83 -9.57 3.77 -0.39
CA GLN A 83 -8.48 4.75 -0.31
C GLN A 83 -7.32 4.26 0.54
N MET A 84 -6.10 4.63 0.14
CA MET A 84 -4.90 4.42 0.95
C MET A 84 -4.89 5.27 2.23
N PRO A 85 -4.26 4.76 3.28
CA PRO A 85 -3.86 3.38 3.45
C PRO A 85 -5.10 2.47 3.58
N ALA A 86 -5.06 1.31 2.92
CA ALA A 86 -6.10 0.29 3.01
C ALA A 86 -5.95 -0.49 4.33
N THR A 87 -6.17 0.17 5.45
CA THR A 87 -6.06 -0.43 6.78
C THR A 87 -7.02 -1.61 6.95
N ALA A 88 -6.70 -2.52 7.87
CA ALA A 88 -7.54 -3.67 8.17
C ALA A 88 -8.99 -3.27 8.45
N GLU A 89 -9.21 -2.15 9.13
CA GLU A 89 -10.55 -1.62 9.41
C GLU A 89 -11.29 -1.21 8.12
N LYS A 90 -10.61 -0.47 7.22
CA LYS A 90 -11.21 -0.05 5.94
C LYS A 90 -11.56 -1.24 5.07
N VAL A 91 -10.65 -2.22 4.97
CA VAL A 91 -10.89 -3.46 4.22
C VAL A 91 -12.05 -4.25 4.80
N TRP A 92 -12.12 -4.38 6.12
CA TRP A 92 -13.23 -5.06 6.80
C TRP A 92 -14.58 -4.38 6.54
N LYS A 93 -14.64 -3.03 6.61
CA LYS A 93 -15.84 -2.25 6.27
C LYS A 93 -16.29 -2.49 4.82
N ALA A 94 -15.33 -2.51 3.89
CA ALA A 94 -15.59 -2.80 2.49
C ALA A 94 -16.17 -4.23 2.30
N CYS A 95 -15.57 -5.24 2.93
CA CYS A 95 -16.08 -6.61 2.90
C CYS A 95 -17.51 -6.74 3.45
N LYS A 96 -17.85 -6.02 4.52
CA LYS A 96 -19.23 -5.99 5.03
C LYS A 96 -20.23 -5.42 4.05
N ASN A 97 -19.85 -4.38 3.32
CA ASN A 97 -20.71 -3.75 2.31
C ASN A 97 -20.98 -4.68 1.13
N LEU A 98 -19.96 -5.43 0.69
CA LEU A 98 -20.11 -6.45 -0.36
C LEU A 98 -21.11 -7.54 0.04
N LYS A 99 -21.06 -8.03 1.27
CA LYS A 99 -22.04 -9.02 1.77
C LYS A 99 -23.46 -8.48 1.81
N LYS A 100 -23.64 -7.22 2.23
CA LYS A 100 -24.96 -6.58 2.24
C LYS A 100 -25.53 -6.37 0.84
N SER A 101 -24.69 -6.05 -0.15
CA SER A 101 -25.10 -5.89 -1.55
C SER A 101 -25.56 -7.21 -2.15
N LYS A 102 -24.82 -8.30 -1.91
CA LYS A 102 -25.21 -9.64 -2.40
C LYS A 102 -26.52 -10.14 -1.81
N ASN A 103 -26.80 -9.85 -0.54
CA ASN A 103 -28.05 -10.25 0.11
C ASN A 103 -29.27 -9.41 -0.28
N LYS A 104 -29.09 -8.29 -0.98
CA LYS A 104 -30.20 -7.46 -1.50
C LYS A 104 -30.64 -7.86 -2.91
N VAL A 105 -29.86 -8.68 -3.60
CA VAL A 105 -30.09 -9.09 -5.00
C VAL A 105 -30.64 -10.54 -5.06
N ALA A 106 -30.68 -11.22 -3.92
CA ALA A 106 -31.32 -12.55 -3.75
C ALA A 106 -32.71 -12.40 -3.10
#